data_4ce10dcfefd6e7bf28067547a32c7f55
#
_entry.id   4ce10dcfefd6e7bf28067547a32c7f55
#
_cell.length_a   1.000
_cell.length_b   1.000
_cell.length_c   1.000
_cell.angle_alpha   90.00
_cell.angle_beta   90.00
_cell.angle_gamma   90.00
#
_symmetry.space_group_name_H-M   'P 1'
#
loop_
_entity.id
_entity.type
_entity.pdbx_description
1 polymer ?
#
loop_
_entity_poly.entity_id
_entity_poly.type
_entity_poly.pdbx_seq_one_letter_code
_entity_poly.pdbx_strand_id
1 'polypeptide(L)'
;PIILAPMAGVTDYPFRILCKEMGAGIVYSEFVSADGIIRENSKTLNLIRFEEPERPIGIQIFGSDPEVMSQASKYVFEAFKPNILDINYGCPVPKVTKKGGGSAALQDLCLMDDITAAVVESVPEIPVTVKMRAGWNNDSIVIPGVGQRLENIGVKAITLHPRTTKQRYTGDANWDYIKPVSYTHLRAHETK
;
A
#
# COMPACT_ATOMS: atom_id res chain seq x y z
N PRO A 1 17.13 -2.44 -5.23
CA PRO A 1 16.57 -3.74 -4.89
C PRO A 1 15.27 -3.98 -5.65
N ILE A 2 14.99 -5.26 -5.97
CA ILE A 2 13.70 -5.66 -6.55
C ILE A 2 12.73 -5.88 -5.40
N ILE A 3 11.50 -5.41 -5.55
CA ILE A 3 10.46 -5.52 -4.52
C ILE A 3 9.27 -6.30 -5.11
N LEU A 4 8.82 -7.36 -4.43
CA LEU A 4 7.61 -8.07 -4.79
C LEU A 4 6.40 -7.24 -4.35
N ALA A 5 5.60 -6.76 -5.32
CA ALA A 5 4.39 -6.01 -5.04
C ALA A 5 3.28 -6.89 -4.44
N PRO A 6 2.41 -6.35 -3.56
CA PRO A 6 1.26 -7.08 -3.02
C PRO A 6 0.22 -7.39 -4.11
N MET A 7 -0.22 -8.65 -4.20
CA MET A 7 -1.19 -9.12 -5.19
C MET A 7 -2.15 -10.12 -4.54
N ALA A 8 -3.46 -9.80 -4.54
CA ALA A 8 -4.48 -10.68 -3.99
C ALA A 8 -4.54 -12.02 -4.72
N GLY A 9 -4.55 -13.12 -3.98
CA GLY A 9 -4.57 -14.48 -4.50
C GLY A 9 -3.27 -14.92 -5.17
N VAL A 10 -2.17 -14.18 -5.01
CA VAL A 10 -0.86 -14.48 -5.64
C VAL A 10 0.27 -14.43 -4.62
N THR A 11 0.36 -13.37 -3.81
CA THR A 11 1.47 -13.20 -2.87
C THR A 11 1.23 -13.92 -1.54
N ASP A 12 0.91 -15.22 -1.65
CA ASP A 12 0.88 -16.16 -0.53
C ASP A 12 2.29 -16.55 -0.07
N TYR A 13 2.38 -17.30 1.01
CA TYR A 13 3.66 -17.71 1.59
C TYR A 13 4.58 -18.43 0.58
N PRO A 14 4.14 -19.48 -0.16
CA PRO A 14 5.03 -20.17 -1.10
C PRO A 14 5.57 -19.25 -2.18
N PHE A 15 4.75 -18.36 -2.71
CA PHE A 15 5.17 -17.44 -3.77
C PHE A 15 6.15 -16.39 -3.25
N ARG A 16 5.94 -15.86 -2.04
CA ARG A 16 6.86 -14.90 -1.42
C ARG A 16 8.24 -15.52 -1.17
N ILE A 17 8.29 -16.75 -0.64
CA ILE A 17 9.56 -17.48 -0.43
C ILE A 17 10.27 -17.69 -1.75
N LEU A 18 9.60 -18.17 -2.78
CA LEU A 18 10.20 -18.33 -4.10
C LEU A 18 10.81 -17.01 -4.62
N CYS A 19 10.09 -15.90 -4.47
CA CYS A 19 10.60 -14.59 -4.86
C CYS A 19 11.82 -14.16 -4.04
N LYS A 20 11.87 -14.49 -2.74
CA LYS A 20 13.06 -14.24 -1.89
C LYS A 20 14.26 -15.03 -2.38
N GLU A 21 14.10 -16.32 -2.69
CA GLU A 21 15.14 -17.18 -3.24
C GLU A 21 15.65 -16.68 -4.59
N MET A 22 14.78 -16.06 -5.40
CA MET A 22 15.12 -15.44 -6.67
C MET A 22 15.69 -14.02 -6.54
N GLY A 23 15.93 -13.53 -5.32
CA GLY A 23 16.64 -12.28 -5.03
C GLY A 23 15.74 -11.06 -4.78
N ALA A 24 14.44 -11.24 -4.49
CA ALA A 24 13.62 -10.12 -4.04
C ALA A 24 14.13 -9.56 -2.70
N GLY A 25 14.47 -8.27 -2.68
CA GLY A 25 14.97 -7.60 -1.49
C GLY A 25 13.90 -7.40 -0.42
N ILE A 26 12.67 -7.09 -0.83
CA ILE A 26 11.50 -6.94 0.03
C ILE A 26 10.33 -7.68 -0.59
N VAL A 27 9.51 -8.34 0.22
CA VAL A 27 8.26 -8.95 -0.20
C VAL A 27 7.09 -8.35 0.58
N TYR A 28 5.88 -8.37 0.00
CA TYR A 28 4.66 -7.91 0.65
C TYR A 28 3.64 -9.03 0.72
N SER A 29 2.86 -9.04 1.83
CA SER A 29 1.70 -9.92 1.96
C SER A 29 0.61 -9.58 0.93
N GLU A 30 -0.42 -10.40 0.84
CA GLU A 30 -1.66 -9.95 0.22
C GLU A 30 -2.24 -8.77 1.02
N PHE A 31 -3.00 -7.88 0.34
CA PHE A 31 -3.62 -6.76 1.04
C PHE A 31 -4.91 -7.17 1.74
N VAL A 32 -5.10 -6.71 2.96
CA VAL A 32 -6.22 -7.08 3.82
C VAL A 32 -7.00 -5.87 4.34
N SER A 33 -8.28 -6.10 4.62
CA SER A 33 -9.16 -5.06 5.16
C SER A 33 -8.84 -4.78 6.63
N ALA A 34 -8.72 -3.51 7.00
CA ALA A 34 -8.59 -3.07 8.39
C ALA A 34 -9.78 -3.53 9.25
N ASP A 35 -11.01 -3.45 8.73
CA ASP A 35 -12.19 -4.02 9.40
C ASP A 35 -12.06 -5.52 9.69
N GLY A 36 -11.47 -6.27 8.76
CA GLY A 36 -11.25 -7.70 8.93
C GLY A 36 -10.23 -8.01 10.00
N ILE A 37 -9.19 -7.17 10.14
CA ILE A 37 -8.17 -7.26 11.19
C ILE A 37 -8.81 -7.00 12.56
N ILE A 38 -9.52 -5.89 12.74
CA ILE A 38 -10.12 -5.50 14.02
C ILE A 38 -11.14 -6.53 14.50
N ARG A 39 -11.87 -7.15 13.58
CA ARG A 39 -12.81 -8.25 13.90
C ARG A 39 -12.12 -9.60 14.11
N GLU A 40 -10.80 -9.63 14.12
CA GLU A 40 -9.98 -10.85 14.26
C GLU A 40 -10.41 -11.99 13.32
N ASN A 41 -10.82 -11.62 12.10
CA ASN A 41 -11.25 -12.60 11.11
C ASN A 41 -10.09 -13.53 10.75
N SER A 42 -10.21 -14.80 11.07
CA SER A 42 -9.14 -15.79 10.90
C SER A 42 -8.64 -15.89 9.46
N LYS A 43 -9.52 -15.76 8.45
CA LYS A 43 -9.12 -15.76 7.03
C LYS A 43 -8.27 -14.52 6.70
N THR A 44 -8.66 -13.35 7.22
CA THR A 44 -7.90 -12.12 7.04
C THR A 44 -6.53 -12.22 7.69
N LEU A 45 -6.45 -12.67 8.94
CA LEU A 45 -5.20 -12.81 9.67
C LEU A 45 -4.27 -13.86 9.06
N ASN A 46 -4.80 -14.94 8.49
CA ASN A 46 -3.99 -15.94 7.80
C ASN A 46 -3.30 -15.40 6.53
N LEU A 47 -3.89 -14.43 5.83
CA LEU A 47 -3.30 -13.82 4.63
C LEU A 47 -2.05 -12.98 4.92
N ILE A 48 -1.90 -12.49 6.15
CA ILE A 48 -0.78 -11.64 6.57
C ILE A 48 0.24 -12.36 7.44
N ARG A 49 0.06 -13.65 7.70
CA ARG A 49 1.08 -14.45 8.38
C ARG A 49 2.32 -14.61 7.52
N PHE A 50 3.46 -14.59 8.16
CA PHE A 50 4.76 -14.76 7.51
C PHE A 50 5.76 -15.43 8.47
N GLU A 51 6.89 -15.87 7.92
CA GLU A 51 7.98 -16.51 8.65
C GLU A 51 9.29 -15.71 8.50
N GLU A 52 10.24 -15.94 9.39
CA GLU A 52 11.50 -15.21 9.44
C GLU A 52 12.29 -15.17 8.11
N PRO A 53 12.33 -16.24 7.28
CA PRO A 53 13.03 -16.19 5.99
C PRO A 53 12.48 -15.20 4.98
N GLU A 54 11.23 -14.72 5.18
CA GLU A 54 10.59 -13.74 4.30
C GLU A 54 11.05 -12.30 4.58
N ARG A 55 11.71 -12.06 5.71
CA ARG A 55 12.17 -10.71 6.08
C ARG A 55 13.25 -10.18 5.13
N PRO A 56 13.25 -8.85 4.83
CA PRO A 56 12.25 -7.87 5.24
C PRO A 56 10.93 -8.03 4.49
N ILE A 57 9.83 -7.98 5.25
CA ILE A 57 8.47 -8.12 4.74
C ILE A 57 7.61 -6.92 5.12
N GLY A 58 6.74 -6.49 4.20
CA GLY A 58 5.69 -5.52 4.44
C GLY A 58 4.31 -6.18 4.52
N ILE A 59 3.48 -5.72 5.44
CA ILE A 59 2.06 -6.05 5.48
C ILE A 59 1.27 -4.90 4.87
N GLN A 60 0.41 -5.20 3.88
CA GLN A 60 -0.42 -4.18 3.24
C GLN A 60 -1.86 -4.24 3.72
N ILE A 61 -2.37 -3.09 4.18
CA ILE A 61 -3.74 -2.92 4.66
C ILE A 61 -4.52 -1.91 3.83
N PHE A 62 -5.86 -2.01 3.85
CA PHE A 62 -6.74 -1.00 3.26
C PHE A 62 -7.98 -0.77 4.11
N GLY A 63 -8.49 0.44 4.06
CA GLY A 63 -9.72 0.88 4.72
C GLY A 63 -10.11 2.27 4.24
N SER A 64 -11.17 2.82 4.82
CA SER A 64 -11.70 4.15 4.52
C SER A 64 -12.03 4.97 5.78
N ASP A 65 -11.72 4.43 6.95
CA ASP A 65 -11.94 5.09 8.23
C ASP A 65 -10.60 5.24 8.95
N PRO A 66 -10.17 6.47 9.32
CA PRO A 66 -8.88 6.72 9.97
C PRO A 66 -8.70 5.97 11.29
N GLU A 67 -9.75 5.91 12.13
CA GLU A 67 -9.69 5.25 13.44
C GLU A 67 -9.55 3.74 13.29
N VAL A 68 -10.34 3.12 12.37
CA VAL A 68 -10.25 1.70 12.05
C VAL A 68 -8.87 1.34 11.48
N MET A 69 -8.31 2.21 10.64
CA MET A 69 -6.97 2.01 10.07
C MET A 69 -5.88 2.12 11.14
N SER A 70 -5.98 3.09 12.06
CA SER A 70 -5.07 3.23 13.20
C SER A 70 -5.08 1.99 14.10
N GLN A 71 -6.26 1.53 14.51
CA GLN A 71 -6.40 0.34 15.36
C GLN A 71 -5.85 -0.92 14.68
N ALA A 72 -6.18 -1.12 13.40
CA ALA A 72 -5.66 -2.25 12.63
C ALA A 72 -4.13 -2.21 12.49
N SER A 73 -3.56 -1.02 12.32
CA SER A 73 -2.11 -0.83 12.22
C SER A 73 -1.39 -1.22 13.52
N LYS A 74 -1.91 -0.77 14.67
CA LYS A 74 -1.39 -1.17 16.00
C LYS A 74 -1.46 -2.67 16.19
N TYR A 75 -2.63 -3.27 15.89
CA TYR A 75 -2.80 -4.73 16.00
C TYR A 75 -1.78 -5.49 15.14
N VAL A 76 -1.61 -5.08 13.87
CA VAL A 76 -0.65 -5.71 12.96
C VAL A 76 0.77 -5.58 13.50
N PHE A 77 1.15 -4.41 13.99
CA PHE A 77 2.49 -4.18 14.53
C PHE A 77 2.74 -5.03 15.79
N GLU A 78 1.81 -5.05 16.74
CA GLU A 78 1.96 -5.78 18.00
C GLU A 78 1.96 -7.31 17.80
N ALA A 79 1.07 -7.82 16.98
CA ALA A 79 0.87 -9.26 16.79
C ALA A 79 1.88 -9.90 15.82
N PHE A 80 2.28 -9.20 14.76
CA PHE A 80 3.09 -9.76 13.67
C PHE A 80 4.49 -9.15 13.57
N LYS A 81 4.70 -7.93 14.05
CA LYS A 81 6.00 -7.21 14.01
C LYS A 81 6.62 -7.20 12.60
N PRO A 82 5.90 -6.74 11.56
CA PRO A 82 6.45 -6.64 10.21
C PRO A 82 7.57 -5.61 10.16
N ASN A 83 8.37 -5.63 9.09
CA ASN A 83 9.39 -4.62 8.86
C ASN A 83 8.82 -3.32 8.28
N ILE A 84 7.67 -3.40 7.60
CA ILE A 84 7.02 -2.29 6.91
C ILE A 84 5.50 -2.45 7.06
N LEU A 85 4.80 -1.35 7.29
CA LEU A 85 3.36 -1.28 7.10
C LEU A 85 3.05 -0.48 5.83
N ASP A 86 2.24 -1.03 4.93
CA ASP A 86 1.93 -0.41 3.65
C ASP A 86 0.43 -0.14 3.50
N ILE A 87 0.08 1.04 2.98
CA ILE A 87 -1.31 1.43 2.75
C ILE A 87 -1.65 1.25 1.27
N ASN A 88 -2.76 0.57 0.99
CA ASN A 88 -3.24 0.36 -0.38
C ASN A 88 -4.16 1.49 -0.82
N TYR A 89 -3.68 2.35 -1.72
CA TYR A 89 -4.46 3.33 -2.47
C TYR A 89 -4.49 3.02 -3.98
N GLY A 90 -4.33 1.74 -4.34
CA GLY A 90 -4.24 1.34 -5.74
C GLY A 90 -5.26 0.29 -6.21
N CYS A 91 -5.90 -0.47 -5.31
CA CYS A 91 -6.84 -1.52 -5.68
C CYS A 91 -8.10 -0.94 -6.37
N PRO A 92 -8.38 -1.31 -7.64
CA PRO A 92 -9.52 -0.79 -8.38
C PRO A 92 -10.78 -1.67 -8.27
N VAL A 93 -10.72 -2.75 -7.48
CA VAL A 93 -11.79 -3.75 -7.41
C VAL A 93 -13.05 -3.16 -6.76
N PRO A 94 -14.25 -3.30 -7.36
CA PRO A 94 -15.50 -2.71 -6.84
C PRO A 94 -15.82 -3.10 -5.39
N LYS A 95 -15.46 -4.31 -4.95
CA LYS A 95 -15.65 -4.75 -3.57
C LYS A 95 -14.87 -3.89 -2.56
N VAL A 96 -13.75 -3.30 -2.97
CA VAL A 96 -12.92 -2.41 -2.17
C VAL A 96 -13.35 -0.96 -2.35
N THR A 97 -13.47 -0.50 -3.60
CA THR A 97 -13.73 0.92 -3.92
C THR A 97 -15.14 1.39 -3.54
N LYS A 98 -16.16 0.52 -3.59
CA LYS A 98 -17.52 0.85 -3.12
C LYS A 98 -17.59 1.16 -1.62
N LYS A 99 -16.58 0.73 -0.85
CA LYS A 99 -16.45 1.01 0.58
C LYS A 99 -15.49 2.17 0.86
N GLY A 100 -15.07 2.92 -0.14
CA GLY A 100 -14.14 4.03 0.00
C GLY A 100 -12.66 3.65 0.09
N GLY A 101 -12.33 2.35 0.15
CA GLY A 101 -10.95 1.88 0.28
C GLY A 101 -10.21 1.77 -1.06
N GLY A 102 -8.93 1.41 -0.98
CA GLY A 102 -8.07 1.24 -2.15
C GLY A 102 -7.99 2.53 -2.98
N SER A 103 -8.11 2.41 -4.29
CA SER A 103 -7.99 3.58 -5.18
C SER A 103 -9.15 4.58 -5.10
N ALA A 104 -10.22 4.29 -4.37
CA ALA A 104 -11.28 5.26 -4.11
C ALA A 104 -10.80 6.46 -3.27
N ALA A 105 -9.82 6.26 -2.40
CA ALA A 105 -9.19 7.32 -1.61
C ALA A 105 -8.60 8.45 -2.48
N LEU A 106 -8.23 8.16 -3.74
CA LEU A 106 -7.71 9.16 -4.67
C LEU A 106 -8.76 10.19 -5.14
N GLN A 107 -10.02 10.03 -4.76
CA GLN A 107 -11.10 10.97 -5.04
C GLN A 107 -11.34 11.96 -3.90
N ASP A 108 -10.84 11.66 -2.69
CA ASP A 108 -10.90 12.52 -1.51
C ASP A 108 -9.52 12.54 -0.85
N LEU A 109 -8.70 13.51 -1.24
CA LEU A 109 -7.33 13.63 -0.75
C LEU A 109 -7.26 14.10 0.72
N CYS A 110 -8.30 14.76 1.24
CA CYS A 110 -8.32 15.14 2.65
C CYS A 110 -8.52 13.88 3.51
N LEU A 111 -9.49 13.05 3.18
CA LEU A 111 -9.70 11.78 3.87
C LEU A 111 -8.48 10.84 3.71
N MET A 112 -7.84 10.83 2.54
CA MET A 112 -6.61 10.06 2.34
C MET A 112 -5.49 10.51 3.28
N ASP A 113 -5.33 11.82 3.48
CA ASP A 113 -4.34 12.38 4.40
C ASP A 113 -4.65 12.00 5.85
N ASP A 114 -5.93 12.11 6.27
CA ASP A 114 -6.37 11.75 7.62
C ASP A 114 -6.10 10.25 7.91
N ILE A 115 -6.42 9.37 6.96
CA ILE A 115 -6.12 7.94 7.06
C ILE A 115 -4.62 7.70 7.18
N THR A 116 -3.83 8.36 6.33
CA THR A 116 -2.38 8.17 6.31
C THR A 116 -1.73 8.67 7.60
N ALA A 117 -2.15 9.85 8.10
CA ALA A 117 -1.67 10.40 9.37
C ALA A 117 -1.99 9.47 10.54
N ALA A 118 -3.24 8.99 10.63
CA ALA A 118 -3.66 8.06 11.67
C ALA A 118 -2.82 6.76 11.68
N VAL A 119 -2.44 6.24 10.50
CA VAL A 119 -1.57 5.07 10.40
C VAL A 119 -0.14 5.41 10.82
N VAL A 120 0.46 6.48 10.29
CA VAL A 120 1.84 6.89 10.63
C VAL A 120 2.00 7.14 12.13
N GLU A 121 1.05 7.83 12.75
CA GLU A 121 1.06 8.11 14.18
C GLU A 121 0.89 6.86 15.05
N SER A 122 0.20 5.84 14.52
CA SER A 122 -0.13 4.62 15.27
C SER A 122 1.02 3.63 15.39
N VAL A 123 2.01 3.68 14.48
CA VAL A 123 3.15 2.73 14.42
C VAL A 123 4.48 3.46 14.14
N PRO A 124 4.90 4.39 15.03
CA PRO A 124 6.10 5.21 14.82
C PRO A 124 7.40 4.39 14.78
N GLU A 125 7.37 3.13 15.23
CA GLU A 125 8.54 2.25 15.32
C GLU A 125 8.95 1.65 13.98
N ILE A 126 8.04 1.61 12.99
CA ILE A 126 8.32 1.03 11.68
C ILE A 126 7.97 1.99 10.54
N PRO A 127 8.64 1.88 9.38
CA PRO A 127 8.31 2.72 8.23
C PRO A 127 6.90 2.40 7.71
N VAL A 128 6.11 3.45 7.48
CA VAL A 128 4.86 3.39 6.74
C VAL A 128 5.14 3.75 5.29
N THR A 129 4.64 2.93 4.37
CA THR A 129 4.74 3.14 2.92
C THR A 129 3.34 3.17 2.28
N VAL A 130 3.27 3.64 1.05
CA VAL A 130 2.01 3.71 0.30
C VAL A 130 2.18 3.11 -1.07
N LYS A 131 1.24 2.25 -1.50
CA LYS A 131 1.14 1.81 -2.88
C LYS A 131 -0.12 2.38 -3.52
N MET A 132 0.03 3.17 -4.59
CA MET A 132 -1.06 3.94 -5.18
C MET A 132 -1.10 3.89 -6.70
N ARG A 133 -2.21 4.36 -7.28
CA ARG A 133 -2.33 4.69 -8.72
C ARG A 133 -2.16 6.18 -8.96
N ALA A 134 -2.02 6.57 -10.24
CA ALA A 134 -1.80 7.97 -10.64
C ALA A 134 -3.02 8.88 -10.41
N GLY A 135 -4.20 8.32 -10.26
CA GLY A 135 -5.45 9.03 -10.06
C GLY A 135 -6.66 8.13 -10.31
N TRP A 136 -7.86 8.70 -10.20
CA TRP A 136 -9.11 7.96 -10.45
C TRP A 136 -9.36 7.73 -11.95
N ASN A 137 -9.24 8.79 -12.74
CA ASN A 137 -9.34 8.77 -14.20
C ASN A 137 -8.38 9.81 -14.81
N ASN A 138 -8.40 9.99 -16.13
CA ASN A 138 -7.48 10.92 -16.80
C ASN A 138 -7.74 12.40 -16.45
N ASP A 139 -8.96 12.75 -16.04
CA ASP A 139 -9.32 14.12 -15.67
C ASP A 139 -8.99 14.42 -14.18
N SER A 140 -8.61 13.40 -13.42
CA SER A 140 -8.31 13.49 -12.00
C SER A 140 -6.99 12.78 -11.64
N ILE A 141 -5.94 13.16 -12.35
CA ILE A 141 -4.57 12.76 -12.01
C ILE A 141 -4.12 13.56 -10.78
N VAL A 142 -3.69 12.86 -9.74
CA VAL A 142 -3.30 13.46 -8.45
C VAL A 142 -1.80 13.61 -8.30
N ILE A 143 -1.03 13.05 -9.19
CA ILE A 143 0.42 13.17 -9.25
C ILE A 143 0.80 14.50 -9.97
N PRO A 144 1.79 15.26 -9.48
CA PRO A 144 2.75 14.96 -8.38
C PRO A 144 2.30 15.40 -6.98
N GLY A 145 1.25 16.20 -6.84
CA GLY A 145 0.89 16.86 -5.58
C GLY A 145 0.71 15.91 -4.40
N VAL A 146 0.17 14.71 -4.61
CA VAL A 146 0.00 13.70 -3.56
C VAL A 146 1.34 13.22 -3.01
N GLY A 147 2.40 13.16 -3.80
CA GLY A 147 3.72 12.76 -3.32
C GLY A 147 4.20 13.65 -2.17
N GLN A 148 4.10 14.97 -2.34
CA GLN A 148 4.49 15.94 -1.31
C GLN A 148 3.58 15.87 -0.06
N ARG A 149 2.28 15.65 -0.24
CA ARG A 149 1.34 15.50 0.89
C ARG A 149 1.73 14.31 1.76
N LEU A 150 1.92 13.13 1.15
CA LEU A 150 2.30 11.91 1.83
C LEU A 150 3.67 12.02 2.53
N GLU A 151 4.65 12.67 1.89
CA GLU A 151 5.95 12.94 2.50
C GLU A 151 5.83 13.82 3.76
N ASN A 152 5.05 14.91 3.69
CA ASN A 152 4.82 15.81 4.82
C ASN A 152 4.15 15.11 6.00
N ILE A 153 3.29 14.12 5.75
CA ILE A 153 2.66 13.29 6.78
C ILE A 153 3.65 12.32 7.43
N GLY A 154 4.73 11.96 6.72
CA GLY A 154 5.78 11.08 7.26
C GLY A 154 5.89 9.72 6.59
N VAL A 155 5.20 9.49 5.46
CA VAL A 155 5.36 8.30 4.62
C VAL A 155 6.82 8.16 4.16
N LYS A 156 7.39 6.96 4.21
CA LYS A 156 8.81 6.71 3.94
C LYS A 156 9.11 6.29 2.49
N ALA A 157 8.12 5.75 1.79
CA ALA A 157 8.24 5.43 0.36
C ALA A 157 6.86 5.38 -0.32
N ILE A 158 6.82 5.68 -1.61
CA ILE A 158 5.64 5.55 -2.45
C ILE A 158 5.94 4.59 -3.59
N THR A 159 5.09 3.57 -3.76
CA THR A 159 5.09 2.71 -4.93
C THR A 159 3.99 3.17 -5.88
N LEU A 160 4.35 3.72 -7.01
CA LEU A 160 3.40 4.22 -8.01
C LEU A 160 3.12 3.16 -9.08
N HIS A 161 1.85 2.77 -9.24
CA HIS A 161 1.37 2.14 -10.46
C HIS A 161 0.90 3.24 -11.42
N PRO A 162 1.63 3.55 -12.50
CA PRO A 162 1.37 4.74 -13.30
C PRO A 162 0.24 4.54 -14.33
N ARG A 163 -0.89 4.05 -13.86
CA ARG A 163 -2.20 3.98 -14.51
C ARG A 163 -3.26 4.55 -13.59
N THR A 164 -4.39 4.99 -14.16
CA THR A 164 -5.56 5.41 -13.37
C THR A 164 -6.39 4.22 -12.90
N THR A 165 -7.30 4.45 -11.95
CA THR A 165 -8.25 3.44 -11.49
C THR A 165 -9.15 2.95 -12.62
N LYS A 166 -9.64 3.86 -13.46
CA LYS A 166 -10.52 3.54 -14.59
C LYS A 166 -9.81 2.76 -15.70
N GLN A 167 -8.52 2.98 -15.91
CA GLN A 167 -7.73 2.20 -16.87
C GLN A 167 -7.59 0.73 -16.46
N ARG A 168 -7.60 0.43 -15.15
CA ARG A 168 -7.27 -0.92 -14.66
C ARG A 168 -5.93 -1.42 -15.21
N TYR A 169 -5.95 -2.32 -16.20
CA TYR A 169 -4.78 -2.88 -16.90
C TYR A 169 -4.79 -2.62 -18.41
N THR A 170 -5.75 -1.79 -18.89
CA THR A 170 -5.84 -1.45 -20.32
C THR A 170 -4.88 -0.33 -20.69
N GLY A 171 -4.38 -0.35 -21.90
CA GLY A 171 -3.41 0.62 -22.42
C GLY A 171 -2.05 0.54 -21.71
N ASP A 172 -1.17 1.45 -22.07
CA ASP A 172 0.18 1.53 -21.49
C ASP A 172 0.21 2.28 -20.16
N ALA A 173 1.14 1.90 -19.30
CA ALA A 173 1.46 2.65 -18.08
C ALA A 173 2.20 3.93 -18.48
N ASN A 174 1.79 5.07 -17.94
CA ASN A 174 2.47 6.35 -18.21
C ASN A 174 3.63 6.55 -17.24
N TRP A 175 4.82 6.17 -17.66
CA TRP A 175 6.04 6.27 -16.86
C TRP A 175 6.46 7.70 -16.54
N ASP A 176 5.99 8.70 -17.29
CA ASP A 176 6.28 10.13 -17.03
C ASP A 176 5.70 10.61 -15.69
N TYR A 177 4.73 9.88 -15.12
CA TYR A 177 4.20 10.17 -13.79
C TYR A 177 5.18 9.85 -12.65
N ILE A 178 6.21 9.01 -12.89
CA ILE A 178 7.16 8.62 -11.84
C ILE A 178 8.13 9.76 -11.55
N LYS A 179 8.65 10.41 -12.61
CA LYS A 179 9.66 11.46 -12.49
C LYS A 179 9.26 12.62 -11.54
N PRO A 180 8.06 13.22 -11.65
CA PRO A 180 7.64 14.26 -10.72
C PRO A 180 7.56 13.81 -9.25
N VAL A 181 7.21 12.55 -9.00
CA VAL A 181 7.15 11.99 -7.63
C VAL A 181 8.56 11.78 -7.06
N SER A 182 9.53 11.40 -7.89
CA SER A 182 10.91 11.20 -7.44
C SER A 182 11.68 12.50 -7.17
N TYR A 183 11.16 13.66 -7.56
CA TYR A 183 11.68 14.98 -7.15
C TYR A 183 11.20 15.41 -5.75
N THR A 184 10.22 14.73 -5.15
CA THR A 184 10.02 14.79 -3.71
C THR A 184 11.21 14.08 -3.04
N HIS A 185 11.53 14.34 -1.78
CA HIS A 185 12.64 13.67 -1.08
C HIS A 185 12.43 12.13 -0.94
N LEU A 186 11.25 11.65 -1.26
CA LEU A 186 10.94 10.21 -1.36
C LEU A 186 11.61 9.65 -2.63
N ARG A 187 12.59 8.76 -2.44
CA ARG A 187 13.24 8.08 -3.57
C ARG A 187 12.25 7.12 -4.23
N ALA A 188 11.80 7.45 -5.43
CA ALA A 188 11.09 6.50 -6.27
C ALA A 188 12.10 5.49 -6.86
N HIS A 189 11.85 4.19 -6.67
CA HIS A 189 12.59 3.15 -7.36
C HIS A 189 11.89 2.87 -8.70
N GLU A 190 12.55 3.23 -9.78
CA GLU A 190 12.11 2.89 -11.13
C GLU A 190 12.39 1.40 -11.37
N THR A 191 11.35 0.61 -11.63
CA THR A 191 11.49 -0.70 -12.24
C THR A 191 11.34 -0.52 -13.76
N LYS A 192 12.42 -0.76 -14.49
CA LYS A 192 12.36 -0.89 -15.95
C LYS A 192 11.68 -2.19 -16.33
#